data_96130c85a9b83ba7354bc1beb811653b
#
_entry.id   96130c85a9b83ba7354bc1beb811653b
#
_cell.length_a   1.000
_cell.length_b   1.000
_cell.length_c   1.000
_cell.angle_alpha   90.00
_cell.angle_beta   90.00
_cell.angle_gamma   90.00
#
_symmetry.space_group_name_H-M   'P 1'
#
loop_
_entity.id
_entity.type
_entity.pdbx_description
1 polymer ?
#
loop_
_entity_poly.entity_id
_entity_poly.type
_entity_poly.pdbx_seq_one_letter_code
_entity_poly.pdbx_strand_id
1 'polypeptide(L)'
;FIPRGVDHITDEMRVLISASAIQLTFGLRKIFLTHFDKILIYMDAYYSNITQKYHLGEVNPRAGIIIISWKSFIDGYANLSDSLNLGIHEMAHAIHFENKIRNEEYEFLGKDALLRLEKITAREIVKINTKQEHFFRPYAGANEYEFFAVALEYFFEKPTEFKSALPDLYDTLKKLLNQDPISLYKLAV
;
A
#
# COMPACT_ATOMS: atom_id res chain seq x y z
N PHE A 1 -13.24 12.19 5.65
CA PHE A 1 -12.00 12.98 5.61
C PHE A 1 -12.06 14.04 6.70
N ILE A 2 -10.99 14.16 7.48
CA ILE A 2 -10.89 15.06 8.65
C ILE A 2 -9.61 15.88 8.52
N PRO A 3 -9.71 17.24 8.50
CA PRO A 3 -8.53 18.10 8.44
C PRO A 3 -7.75 18.08 9.77
N ARG A 4 -6.42 18.05 9.68
CA ARG A 4 -5.49 18.15 10.81
C ARG A 4 -4.30 19.03 10.43
N GLY A 5 -4.38 20.32 10.76
CA GLY A 5 -3.37 21.31 10.37
C GLY A 5 -3.44 21.72 8.89
N VAL A 6 -4.55 21.39 8.22
CA VAL A 6 -4.98 21.98 6.95
C VAL A 6 -6.27 22.76 7.20
N ASP A 7 -6.47 23.87 6.49
CA ASP A 7 -7.65 24.73 6.72
C ASP A 7 -8.97 24.03 6.38
N HIS A 8 -8.99 23.28 5.29
CA HIS A 8 -10.14 22.53 4.82
C HIS A 8 -9.71 21.36 3.91
N ILE A 9 -10.60 20.39 3.73
CA ILE A 9 -10.38 19.28 2.80
C ILE A 9 -10.91 19.68 1.42
N THR A 10 -10.01 19.76 0.44
CA THR A 10 -10.35 20.05 -0.95
C THR A 10 -10.93 18.82 -1.67
N ASP A 11 -11.62 19.04 -2.78
CA ASP A 11 -12.09 17.94 -3.64
C ASP A 11 -10.92 17.19 -4.28
N GLU A 12 -9.82 17.89 -4.59
CA GLU A 12 -8.57 17.28 -5.07
C GLU A 12 -8.03 16.25 -4.06
N MET A 13 -7.94 16.60 -2.77
CA MET A 13 -7.53 15.68 -1.71
C MET A 13 -8.43 14.44 -1.66
N ARG A 14 -9.74 14.64 -1.74
CA ARG A 14 -10.72 13.54 -1.73
C ARG A 14 -10.52 12.61 -2.92
N VAL A 15 -10.45 13.17 -4.12
CA VAL A 15 -10.34 12.41 -5.38
C VAL A 15 -9.04 11.64 -5.43
N LEU A 16 -7.89 12.28 -5.18
CA LEU A 16 -6.59 11.65 -5.30
C LEU A 16 -6.37 10.54 -4.25
N ILE A 17 -6.75 10.80 -2.99
CA ILE A 17 -6.63 9.77 -1.95
C ILE A 17 -7.60 8.60 -2.21
N SER A 18 -8.81 8.87 -2.67
CA SER A 18 -9.74 7.79 -3.04
C SER A 18 -9.25 7.01 -4.25
N ALA A 19 -8.59 7.67 -5.21
CA ALA A 19 -8.00 7.02 -6.38
C ALA A 19 -6.92 6.00 -6.00
N SER A 20 -6.10 6.28 -4.96
CA SER A 20 -5.13 5.30 -4.46
C SER A 20 -5.81 4.02 -3.96
N ALA A 21 -6.90 4.15 -3.20
CA ALA A 21 -7.66 2.99 -2.73
C ALA A 21 -8.29 2.21 -3.89
N ILE A 22 -8.87 2.92 -4.87
CA ILE A 22 -9.45 2.31 -6.08
C ILE A 22 -8.37 1.60 -6.89
N GLN A 23 -7.19 2.21 -7.07
CA GLN A 23 -6.08 1.61 -7.81
C GLN A 23 -5.72 0.22 -7.27
N LEU A 24 -5.66 0.05 -5.95
CA LEU A 24 -5.33 -1.23 -5.34
C LEU A 24 -6.50 -2.24 -5.42
N THR A 25 -7.72 -1.75 -5.45
CA THR A 25 -8.92 -2.59 -5.28
C THR A 25 -9.70 -2.83 -6.57
N PHE A 26 -9.29 -2.19 -7.68
CA PHE A 26 -10.02 -2.20 -8.95
C PHE A 26 -10.34 -3.61 -9.47
N GLY A 27 -9.43 -4.56 -9.30
CA GLY A 27 -9.61 -5.96 -9.71
C GLY A 27 -10.37 -6.83 -8.71
N LEU A 28 -10.62 -6.32 -7.51
CA LEU A 28 -11.24 -7.08 -6.43
C LEU A 28 -12.77 -6.93 -6.47
N ARG A 29 -13.47 -8.02 -6.17
CA ARG A 29 -14.94 -8.01 -6.10
C ARG A 29 -15.37 -7.62 -4.69
N LYS A 30 -16.27 -6.64 -4.55
CA LYS A 30 -16.93 -6.28 -3.30
C LYS A 30 -15.96 -5.93 -2.16
N ILE A 31 -15.03 -5.02 -2.42
CA ILE A 31 -14.22 -4.49 -1.34
C ILE A 31 -14.87 -3.23 -0.76
N PHE A 32 -14.94 -3.18 0.55
CA PHE A 32 -15.31 -1.99 1.32
C PHE A 32 -14.33 -1.88 2.47
N LEU A 33 -13.56 -0.80 2.52
CA LEU A 33 -12.69 -0.49 3.66
C LEU A 33 -13.54 0.06 4.82
N THR A 34 -14.54 -0.72 5.24
CA THR A 34 -15.56 -0.27 6.20
C THR A 34 -15.06 -0.16 7.62
N HIS A 35 -13.95 -0.81 7.92
CA HIS A 35 -13.29 -0.68 9.21
C HIS A 35 -12.62 0.68 9.36
N PHE A 36 -12.12 1.25 8.26
CA PHE A 36 -11.46 2.55 8.24
C PHE A 36 -12.45 3.64 7.84
N ASP A 37 -13.17 4.17 8.80
CA ASP A 37 -14.23 5.18 8.57
C ASP A 37 -13.69 6.62 8.55
N LYS A 38 -12.43 6.83 8.92
CA LYS A 38 -11.79 8.16 9.01
C LYS A 38 -10.45 8.20 8.29
N ILE A 39 -10.28 9.23 7.46
CA ILE A 39 -8.98 9.60 6.89
C ILE A 39 -8.62 10.98 7.44
N LEU A 40 -7.53 11.06 8.21
CA LEU A 40 -6.99 12.28 8.77
C LEU A 40 -5.91 12.83 7.83
N ILE A 41 -6.03 14.08 7.42
CA ILE A 41 -5.08 14.73 6.51
C ILE A 41 -4.31 15.81 7.26
N TYR A 42 -3.00 15.60 7.37
CA TYR A 42 -2.04 16.58 7.83
C TYR A 42 -1.38 17.28 6.64
N MET A 43 -0.95 18.54 6.80
CA MET A 43 -0.22 19.25 5.74
C MET A 43 1.14 18.59 5.48
N ASP A 44 1.87 18.26 6.54
CA ASP A 44 3.20 17.64 6.51
C ASP A 44 3.28 16.49 7.51
N ALA A 45 4.48 15.99 7.83
CA ALA A 45 4.69 14.96 8.83
C ALA A 45 4.02 15.34 10.17
N TYR A 46 3.40 14.36 10.81
CA TYR A 46 2.80 14.54 12.14
C TYR A 46 3.59 13.77 13.20
N TYR A 47 3.57 14.30 14.43
CA TYR A 47 4.19 13.63 15.57
C TYR A 47 3.20 12.67 16.24
N SER A 48 3.57 11.39 16.28
CA SER A 48 2.77 10.36 16.97
C SER A 48 3.17 10.26 18.45
N ASN A 49 2.24 10.55 19.34
CA ASN A 49 2.46 10.38 20.79
C ASN A 49 2.59 8.91 21.20
N ILE A 50 2.17 7.98 20.35
CA ILE A 50 2.25 6.54 20.61
C ILE A 50 3.67 6.02 20.31
N THR A 51 4.18 6.34 19.13
CA THR A 51 5.51 5.88 18.66
C THR A 51 6.65 6.82 19.04
N GLN A 52 6.34 8.05 19.52
CA GLN A 52 7.30 9.11 19.86
C GLN A 52 8.17 9.51 18.65
N LYS A 53 7.60 9.47 17.43
CA LYS A 53 8.28 9.77 16.18
C LYS A 53 7.39 10.57 15.23
N TYR A 54 8.02 11.21 14.26
CA TYR A 54 7.34 11.81 13.12
C TYR A 54 7.02 10.74 12.07
N HIS A 55 5.79 10.79 11.55
CA HIS A 55 5.29 9.91 10.51
C HIS A 55 4.74 10.72 9.34
N LEU A 56 4.85 10.17 8.14
CA LEU A 56 4.25 10.73 6.91
C LEU A 56 2.86 10.14 6.66
N GLY A 57 2.63 8.90 7.10
CA GLY A 57 1.37 8.20 7.08
C GLY A 57 1.31 7.17 8.20
N GLU A 58 0.12 6.69 8.51
CA GLU A 58 -0.11 5.62 9.48
C GLU A 58 -1.49 5.02 9.27
N VAL A 59 -1.60 3.71 9.31
CA VAL A 59 -2.89 3.02 9.43
C VAL A 59 -3.03 2.48 10.85
N ASN A 60 -4.05 2.96 11.56
CA ASN A 60 -4.34 2.53 12.93
C ASN A 60 -5.62 1.67 12.95
N PRO A 61 -5.50 0.33 12.91
CA PRO A 61 -6.66 -0.55 12.88
C PRO A 61 -7.48 -0.54 14.17
N ARG A 62 -6.88 -0.19 15.32
CA ARG A 62 -7.64 -0.10 16.58
C ARG A 62 -8.59 1.09 16.60
N ALA A 63 -8.21 2.19 15.96
CA ALA A 63 -9.01 3.40 15.90
C ALA A 63 -9.85 3.52 14.61
N GLY A 64 -9.67 2.63 13.63
CA GLY A 64 -10.31 2.69 12.33
C GLY A 64 -9.89 3.92 11.51
N ILE A 65 -8.61 4.32 11.63
CA ILE A 65 -8.11 5.59 11.08
C ILE A 65 -6.99 5.33 10.10
N ILE A 66 -7.00 6.07 8.97
CA ILE A 66 -5.86 6.24 8.08
C ILE A 66 -5.38 7.67 8.21
N ILE A 67 -4.07 7.88 8.36
CA ILE A 67 -3.44 9.20 8.46
C ILE A 67 -2.55 9.41 7.23
N ILE A 68 -2.63 10.59 6.62
CA ILE A 68 -1.87 10.93 5.41
C ILE A 68 -1.29 12.34 5.54
N SER A 69 0.01 12.51 5.32
CA SER A 69 0.65 13.77 5.02
C SER A 69 0.35 14.16 3.57
N TRP A 70 -0.36 15.27 3.37
CA TRP A 70 -0.74 15.73 2.03
C TRP A 70 0.48 16.04 1.16
N LYS A 71 1.47 16.72 1.71
CA LYS A 71 2.72 17.04 1.00
C LYS A 71 3.42 15.77 0.51
N SER A 72 3.66 14.80 1.39
CA SER A 72 4.32 13.55 1.02
C SER A 72 3.48 12.69 0.07
N PHE A 73 2.16 12.78 0.18
CA PHE A 73 1.23 12.15 -0.77
C PHE A 73 1.40 12.70 -2.18
N ILE A 74 1.44 14.03 -2.33
CA ILE A 74 1.64 14.69 -3.64
C ILE A 74 3.04 14.43 -4.18
N ASP A 75 4.07 14.49 -3.34
CA ASP A 75 5.45 14.18 -3.74
C ASP A 75 5.56 12.77 -4.33
N GLY A 76 4.90 11.77 -3.73
CA GLY A 76 4.84 10.41 -4.25
C GLY A 76 4.11 10.28 -5.58
N TYR A 77 3.09 11.10 -5.83
CA TYR A 77 2.41 11.13 -7.13
C TYR A 77 3.20 11.87 -8.21
N ALA A 78 4.02 12.85 -7.83
CA ALA A 78 4.83 13.62 -8.76
C ALA A 78 6.01 12.82 -9.35
N ASN A 79 6.47 11.79 -8.65
CA ASN A 79 7.59 10.95 -9.09
C ASN A 79 7.19 9.46 -9.16
N LEU A 80 6.65 9.05 -10.29
CA LEU A 80 6.20 7.67 -10.52
C LEU A 80 7.33 6.64 -10.69
N SER A 81 8.59 7.03 -10.48
CA SER A 81 9.75 6.17 -10.78
C SER A 81 10.63 5.83 -9.57
N ASP A 82 10.35 6.38 -8.39
CA ASP A 82 11.16 6.12 -7.20
C ASP A 82 10.62 5.01 -6.29
N SER A 83 9.40 4.55 -6.54
CA SER A 83 8.70 3.55 -5.73
C SER A 83 8.50 4.00 -4.28
N LEU A 84 8.18 5.31 -4.10
CA LEU A 84 7.86 5.95 -2.84
C LEU A 84 6.49 6.62 -2.94
N ASN A 85 5.43 5.84 -2.92
CA ASN A 85 4.06 6.33 -3.05
C ASN A 85 3.29 6.14 -1.74
N LEU A 86 3.20 7.22 -0.96
CA LEU A 86 2.51 7.19 0.33
C LEU A 86 1.05 6.75 0.21
N GLY A 87 0.36 7.15 -0.86
CA GLY A 87 -1.03 6.76 -1.08
C GLY A 87 -1.20 5.25 -1.26
N ILE A 88 -0.38 4.64 -2.12
CA ILE A 88 -0.34 3.18 -2.32
C ILE A 88 0.07 2.48 -1.02
N HIS A 89 1.10 3.00 -0.34
CA HIS A 89 1.64 2.43 0.89
C HIS A 89 0.58 2.30 1.99
N GLU A 90 -0.07 3.41 2.35
CA GLU A 90 -1.07 3.41 3.41
C GLU A 90 -2.34 2.63 3.03
N MET A 91 -2.77 2.69 1.77
CA MET A 91 -3.90 1.89 1.32
C MET A 91 -3.58 0.39 1.29
N ALA A 92 -2.33 0.00 1.04
CA ALA A 92 -1.87 -1.39 1.16
C ALA A 92 -2.03 -1.91 2.60
N HIS A 93 -1.59 -1.12 3.60
CA HIS A 93 -1.83 -1.44 5.00
C HIS A 93 -3.32 -1.55 5.32
N ALA A 94 -4.13 -0.60 4.86
CA ALA A 94 -5.57 -0.61 5.10
C ALA A 94 -6.24 -1.88 4.54
N ILE A 95 -5.92 -2.27 3.31
CA ILE A 95 -6.43 -3.49 2.67
C ILE A 95 -6.00 -4.74 3.45
N HIS A 96 -4.72 -4.80 3.84
CA HIS A 96 -4.20 -5.94 4.59
C HIS A 96 -4.93 -6.10 5.94
N PHE A 97 -5.08 -5.01 6.68
CA PHE A 97 -5.79 -5.04 7.97
C PHE A 97 -7.29 -5.30 7.81
N GLU A 98 -7.95 -4.70 6.81
CA GLU A 98 -9.36 -4.98 6.53
C GLU A 98 -9.58 -6.47 6.26
N ASN A 99 -8.75 -7.09 5.40
CA ASN A 99 -8.82 -8.52 5.13
C ASN A 99 -8.62 -9.36 6.40
N LYS A 100 -7.67 -8.98 7.27
CA LYS A 100 -7.39 -9.70 8.52
C LYS A 100 -8.51 -9.58 9.55
N ILE A 101 -9.13 -8.40 9.65
CA ILE A 101 -10.20 -8.11 10.62
C ILE A 101 -11.52 -8.75 10.19
N ARG A 102 -11.82 -8.75 8.88
CA ARG A 102 -13.11 -9.23 8.34
C ARG A 102 -13.01 -10.55 7.59
N ASN A 103 -11.99 -11.33 7.85
CA ASN A 103 -11.70 -12.60 7.15
C ASN A 103 -12.88 -13.58 7.17
N GLU A 104 -13.71 -13.55 8.21
CA GLU A 104 -14.89 -14.44 8.32
C GLU A 104 -16.10 -13.93 7.49
N GLU A 105 -16.16 -12.61 7.22
CA GLU A 105 -17.28 -12.01 6.49
C GLU A 105 -17.01 -11.87 4.98
N TYR A 106 -15.75 -11.55 4.61
CA TYR A 106 -15.38 -11.19 3.24
C TYR A 106 -13.97 -11.66 2.92
N GLU A 107 -13.83 -12.86 2.44
CA GLU A 107 -12.55 -13.37 1.92
C GLU A 107 -12.27 -12.77 0.53
N PHE A 108 -11.92 -11.46 0.48
CA PHE A 108 -11.70 -10.77 -0.78
C PHE A 108 -10.27 -10.95 -1.31
N LEU A 109 -9.29 -11.21 -0.44
CA LEU A 109 -7.96 -11.65 -0.85
C LEU A 109 -7.93 -13.19 -0.81
N GLY A 110 -7.79 -13.81 -1.97
CA GLY A 110 -7.84 -15.26 -2.09
C GLY A 110 -6.82 -15.98 -1.20
N LYS A 111 -7.27 -16.92 -0.39
CA LYS A 111 -6.48 -17.62 0.64
C LYS A 111 -5.22 -18.28 0.12
N ASP A 112 -5.28 -18.93 -1.04
CA ASP A 112 -4.11 -19.59 -1.64
C ASP A 112 -3.03 -18.60 -2.07
N ALA A 113 -3.44 -17.44 -2.60
CA ALA A 113 -2.52 -16.37 -2.97
C ALA A 113 -1.89 -15.73 -1.72
N LEU A 114 -2.66 -15.54 -0.64
CA LEU A 114 -2.13 -15.06 0.65
C LEU A 114 -1.10 -16.02 1.24
N LEU A 115 -1.39 -17.30 1.31
CA LEU A 115 -0.46 -18.31 1.83
C LEU A 115 0.83 -18.37 1.01
N ARG A 116 0.74 -18.18 -0.32
CA ARG A 116 1.91 -18.10 -1.17
C ARG A 116 2.70 -16.82 -0.92
N LEU A 117 2.01 -15.69 -0.78
CA LEU A 117 2.61 -14.39 -0.44
C LEU A 117 3.38 -14.47 0.87
N GLU A 118 2.81 -15.02 1.94
CA GLU A 118 3.46 -15.19 3.25
C GLU A 118 4.78 -15.96 3.14
N LYS A 119 4.78 -17.08 2.41
CA LYS A 119 6.00 -17.88 2.20
C LYS A 119 7.10 -17.12 1.44
N ILE A 120 6.70 -16.37 0.40
CA ILE A 120 7.66 -15.56 -0.37
C ILE A 120 8.17 -14.41 0.49
N THR A 121 7.29 -13.69 1.19
CA THR A 121 7.63 -12.60 2.10
C THR A 121 8.66 -13.02 3.15
N ALA A 122 8.43 -14.13 3.84
CA ALA A 122 9.36 -14.63 4.85
C ALA A 122 10.76 -14.87 4.28
N ARG A 123 10.86 -15.47 3.08
CA ARG A 123 12.13 -15.71 2.39
C ARG A 123 12.83 -14.41 1.97
N GLU A 124 12.10 -13.48 1.36
CA GLU A 124 12.69 -12.24 0.84
C GLU A 124 13.10 -11.28 1.96
N ILE A 125 12.35 -11.19 3.07
CA ILE A 125 12.75 -10.43 4.26
C ILE A 125 14.09 -10.92 4.82
N VAL A 126 14.32 -12.23 4.86
CA VAL A 126 15.62 -12.78 5.28
C VAL A 126 16.74 -12.32 4.37
N LYS A 127 16.55 -12.35 3.04
CA LYS A 127 17.56 -11.88 2.07
C LYS A 127 17.88 -10.41 2.28
N ILE A 128 16.85 -9.54 2.42
CA ILE A 128 17.03 -8.11 2.66
C ILE A 128 17.83 -7.87 3.96
N ASN A 129 17.46 -8.54 5.05
CA ASN A 129 18.07 -8.33 6.36
C ASN A 129 19.48 -8.93 6.47
N THR A 130 19.82 -9.89 5.62
CA THR A 130 21.21 -10.42 5.49
C THR A 130 22.05 -9.61 4.50
N LYS A 131 21.56 -8.44 4.06
CA LYS A 131 22.25 -7.53 3.14
C LYS A 131 22.64 -8.16 1.80
N GLN A 132 21.88 -9.15 1.35
CA GLN A 132 21.99 -9.62 -0.02
C GLN A 132 21.45 -8.54 -0.95
N GLU A 133 22.00 -8.44 -2.16
CA GLU A 133 21.43 -7.55 -3.18
C GLU A 133 19.96 -7.90 -3.40
N HIS A 134 19.10 -6.89 -3.29
CA HIS A 134 17.65 -7.08 -3.40
C HIS A 134 17.01 -5.98 -4.22
N PHE A 135 15.96 -6.35 -4.97
CA PHE A 135 15.24 -5.42 -5.82
C PHE A 135 14.50 -4.32 -5.02
N PHE A 136 13.95 -4.68 -3.86
CA PHE A 136 13.27 -3.71 -3.00
C PHE A 136 14.25 -2.94 -2.13
N ARG A 137 13.85 -1.72 -1.76
CA ARG A 137 14.57 -0.93 -0.76
C ARG A 137 14.62 -1.64 0.61
N PRO A 138 15.65 -1.35 1.45
CA PRO A 138 15.85 -2.03 2.75
C PRO A 138 14.66 -1.97 3.70
N TYR A 139 13.83 -0.93 3.59
CA TYR A 139 12.63 -0.76 4.41
C TYR A 139 11.62 -1.91 4.27
N ALA A 140 11.58 -2.58 3.13
CA ALA A 140 10.78 -3.79 2.94
C ALA A 140 11.14 -4.94 3.89
N GLY A 141 12.35 -4.92 4.45
CA GLY A 141 12.83 -5.92 5.43
C GLY A 141 12.36 -5.70 6.86
N ALA A 142 11.66 -4.59 7.17
CA ALA A 142 11.27 -4.24 8.53
C ALA A 142 10.28 -5.25 9.17
N ASN A 143 9.26 -5.63 8.43
CA ASN A 143 8.28 -6.66 8.81
C ASN A 143 7.40 -7.02 7.59
N GLU A 144 6.48 -7.98 7.77
CA GLU A 144 5.58 -8.48 6.72
C GLU A 144 4.63 -7.40 6.15
N TYR A 145 4.19 -6.45 6.98
CA TYR A 145 3.29 -5.38 6.56
C TYR A 145 3.99 -4.37 5.67
N GLU A 146 5.22 -3.97 6.06
CA GLU A 146 6.05 -3.07 5.26
C GLU A 146 6.51 -3.73 3.96
N PHE A 147 6.83 -5.03 4.01
CA PHE A 147 7.13 -5.78 2.80
C PHE A 147 5.97 -5.74 1.79
N PHE A 148 4.75 -5.99 2.25
CA PHE A 148 3.57 -5.95 1.41
C PHE A 148 3.31 -4.56 0.82
N ALA A 149 3.40 -3.52 1.65
CA ALA A 149 3.19 -2.14 1.21
C ALA A 149 4.24 -1.72 0.15
N VAL A 150 5.52 -1.96 0.42
CA VAL A 150 6.61 -1.70 -0.54
C VAL A 150 6.43 -2.52 -1.83
N ALA A 151 6.07 -3.80 -1.71
CA ALA A 151 5.84 -4.62 -2.89
C ALA A 151 4.72 -4.07 -3.78
N LEU A 152 3.65 -3.50 -3.19
CA LEU A 152 2.57 -2.88 -3.97
C LEU A 152 3.00 -1.54 -4.60
N GLU A 153 3.83 -0.73 -3.94
CA GLU A 153 4.41 0.46 -4.58
C GLU A 153 5.17 0.07 -5.87
N TYR A 154 6.08 -0.91 -5.78
CA TYR A 154 6.84 -1.39 -6.94
C TYR A 154 5.94 -2.08 -7.99
N PHE A 155 4.90 -2.78 -7.56
CA PHE A 155 3.97 -3.46 -8.45
C PHE A 155 3.25 -2.50 -9.39
N PHE A 156 2.87 -1.32 -8.90
CA PHE A 156 2.20 -0.31 -9.70
C PHE A 156 3.16 0.66 -10.40
N GLU A 157 4.31 0.98 -9.84
CA GLU A 157 5.22 1.98 -10.41
C GLU A 157 6.32 1.39 -11.30
N LYS A 158 6.80 0.18 -11.00
CA LYS A 158 7.86 -0.52 -11.76
C LYS A 158 7.48 -1.95 -12.13
N PRO A 159 6.32 -2.18 -12.74
CA PRO A 159 5.80 -3.53 -12.93
C PRO A 159 6.68 -4.42 -13.81
N THR A 160 7.34 -3.86 -14.81
CA THR A 160 8.18 -4.62 -15.75
C THR A 160 9.47 -5.08 -15.07
N GLU A 161 10.15 -4.17 -14.37
CA GLU A 161 11.36 -4.44 -13.60
C GLU A 161 11.06 -5.40 -12.45
N PHE A 162 9.94 -5.21 -11.77
CA PHE A 162 9.50 -6.08 -10.70
C PHE A 162 9.26 -7.52 -11.20
N LYS A 163 8.55 -7.67 -12.30
CA LYS A 163 8.32 -8.98 -12.90
C LYS A 163 9.61 -9.68 -13.32
N SER A 164 10.58 -8.92 -13.81
CA SER A 164 11.91 -9.46 -14.17
C SER A 164 12.70 -9.91 -12.96
N ALA A 165 12.71 -9.12 -11.88
CA ALA A 165 13.51 -9.39 -10.68
C ALA A 165 12.90 -10.46 -9.77
N LEU A 166 11.60 -10.43 -9.55
CA LEU A 166 10.85 -11.28 -8.62
C LEU A 166 9.57 -11.84 -9.26
N PRO A 167 9.69 -12.68 -10.31
CA PRO A 167 8.54 -13.13 -11.10
C PRO A 167 7.49 -13.88 -10.26
N ASP A 168 7.90 -14.72 -9.32
CA ASP A 168 6.99 -15.47 -8.45
C ASP A 168 6.14 -14.55 -7.55
N LEU A 169 6.75 -13.47 -7.03
CA LEU A 169 6.06 -12.49 -6.20
C LEU A 169 5.11 -11.64 -7.06
N TYR A 170 5.57 -11.19 -8.23
CA TYR A 170 4.75 -10.44 -9.17
C TYR A 170 3.48 -11.22 -9.54
N ASP A 171 3.62 -12.48 -9.95
CA ASP A 171 2.50 -13.33 -10.34
C ASP A 171 1.57 -13.65 -9.16
N THR A 172 2.10 -13.68 -7.94
CA THR A 172 1.30 -13.83 -6.72
C THR A 172 0.46 -12.60 -6.44
N LEU A 173 1.04 -11.39 -6.53
CA LEU A 173 0.32 -10.13 -6.36
C LEU A 173 -0.71 -9.91 -7.47
N LYS A 174 -0.36 -10.23 -8.72
CA LYS A 174 -1.30 -10.20 -9.86
C LYS A 174 -2.55 -11.04 -9.59
N LYS A 175 -2.39 -12.25 -9.04
CA LYS A 175 -3.52 -13.12 -8.65
C LYS A 175 -4.27 -12.56 -7.46
N LEU A 176 -3.55 -12.09 -6.44
CA LEU A 176 -4.10 -11.56 -5.21
C LEU A 176 -5.02 -10.36 -5.46
N LEU A 177 -4.57 -9.42 -6.31
CA LEU A 177 -5.30 -8.19 -6.63
C LEU A 177 -6.22 -8.36 -7.86
N ASN A 178 -6.13 -9.50 -8.56
CA ASN A 178 -6.81 -9.72 -9.84
C ASN A 178 -6.55 -8.58 -10.85
N GLN A 179 -5.31 -8.07 -10.89
CA GLN A 179 -4.86 -6.98 -11.75
C GLN A 179 -3.48 -7.27 -12.32
N ASP A 180 -3.21 -6.77 -13.53
CA ASP A 180 -1.89 -6.83 -14.16
C ASP A 180 -1.50 -5.46 -14.70
N PRO A 181 -0.72 -4.65 -13.95
CA PRO A 181 -0.32 -3.32 -14.37
C PRO A 181 0.38 -3.29 -15.74
N ILE A 182 1.17 -4.30 -16.07
CA ILE A 182 1.83 -4.38 -17.39
C ILE A 182 0.81 -4.40 -18.52
N SER A 183 -0.29 -5.14 -18.34
CA SER A 183 -1.36 -5.21 -19.35
C SER A 183 -2.16 -3.92 -19.43
N LEU A 184 -2.38 -3.25 -18.30
CA LEU A 184 -3.10 -1.97 -18.24
C LEU A 184 -2.32 -0.86 -18.97
N TYR A 185 -1.01 -0.77 -18.76
CA TYR A 185 -0.17 0.22 -19.46
C TYR A 185 -0.13 0.02 -20.98
N LYS A 186 -0.23 -1.23 -21.48
CA LYS A 186 -0.28 -1.50 -22.91
C LYS A 186 -1.60 -1.08 -23.58
N LEU A 187 -2.66 -0.93 -22.82
CA LEU A 187 -3.97 -0.46 -23.31
C LEU A 187 -4.09 1.07 -23.31
N ALA A 188 -3.20 1.77 -22.58
CA ALA A 188 -3.21 3.22 -22.45
C ALA A 188 -2.31 3.93 -23.48
N VAL A 189 -1.59 3.19 -24.32
CA VAL A 189 -0.74 3.65 -25.44
C VAL A 189 -1.35 3.26 -26.75
#